data_d5baf74b5e5ef160e337c6f7a1b0b0d7
#
_entry.id   d5baf74b5e5ef160e337c6f7a1b0b0d7
#
_cell.length_a   1.000
_cell.length_b   1.000
_cell.length_c   1.000
_cell.angle_alpha   90.00
_cell.angle_beta   90.00
_cell.angle_gamma   90.00
#
_symmetry.space_group_name_H-M   'P 1'
#
loop_
_entity.id
_entity.type
_entity.pdbx_description
1 polymer ?
#
loop_
_entity_poly.entity_id
_entity_poly.type
_entity_poly.pdbx_seq_one_letter_code
_entity_poly.pdbx_strand_id
1 'polypeptide(L)'
;MLTEYIEDNSINMASSFVIGDRLTDMELAKNLDCSGIFYNGQTSKTSFDDVIKFKTESWKAIYEYLSGLNRYSLFERNTNETKIKIQLDLDGTGISNINTGLSFFDHMLDQLSKHSLVNLNIKVDGDLNVDEHHTIEDTAIALGESFLSVLGNKIGIERYAFSLPMDDCLAQVAIDFGGRSWLVWDADFKREKIGDVPTEMFYHFFKSFCDGAKLNANIKVEGTNEHHKIESIFKAFAKCIKVAVSKNQNKLILPSTKGVL
;
A
#
# COMPACT_ATOMS: atom_id res chain seq x y z
N MET A 1 -17.61 20.16 27.88
CA MET A 1 -18.07 19.73 26.56
C MET A 1 -17.07 18.75 25.89
N LEU A 2 -15.75 18.95 26.01
CA LEU A 2 -14.75 17.99 25.46
C LEU A 2 -14.26 16.96 26.46
N THR A 3 -14.55 17.10 27.75
CA THR A 3 -14.01 16.26 28.83
C THR A 3 -14.33 14.78 28.65
N GLU A 4 -15.55 14.47 28.22
CA GLU A 4 -15.97 13.08 27.94
C GLU A 4 -15.16 12.42 26.81
N TYR A 5 -14.75 13.20 25.80
CA TYR A 5 -13.94 12.71 24.68
C TYR A 5 -12.45 12.60 25.05
N ILE A 6 -11.97 13.45 25.96
CA ILE A 6 -10.57 13.42 26.44
C ILE A 6 -10.34 12.19 27.34
N GLU A 7 -11.37 11.83 28.13
CA GLU A 7 -11.33 10.67 29.03
C GLU A 7 -11.60 9.33 28.30
N ASP A 8 -12.06 9.38 27.05
CA ASP A 8 -12.32 8.20 26.23
C ASP A 8 -11.00 7.66 25.62
N ASN A 9 -10.46 6.61 26.26
CA ASN A 9 -9.25 5.92 25.79
C ASN A 9 -9.38 5.27 24.39
N SER A 10 -10.56 5.29 23.78
CA SER A 10 -10.75 4.81 22.40
C SER A 10 -10.33 5.83 21.34
N ILE A 11 -10.17 7.12 21.74
CA ILE A 11 -9.77 8.20 20.83
C ILE A 11 -8.25 8.34 20.79
N ASN A 12 -7.68 8.14 19.62
CA ASN A 12 -6.24 8.38 19.41
C ASN A 12 -5.98 9.89 19.16
N MET A 13 -5.66 10.62 20.22
CA MET A 13 -5.39 12.05 20.14
C MET A 13 -4.23 12.41 19.20
N ALA A 14 -3.18 11.61 19.14
CA ALA A 14 -2.03 11.84 18.26
C ALA A 14 -2.38 11.78 16.75
N SER A 15 -3.44 11.07 16.38
CA SER A 15 -3.96 11.02 15.00
C SER A 15 -5.21 11.88 14.79
N SER A 16 -5.63 12.64 15.79
CA SER A 16 -6.79 13.52 15.73
C SER A 16 -6.40 14.93 15.28
N PHE A 17 -7.38 15.64 14.71
CA PHE A 17 -7.17 16.99 14.18
C PHE A 17 -8.20 17.98 14.74
N VAL A 18 -7.71 19.18 15.09
CA VAL A 18 -8.58 20.35 15.30
C VAL A 18 -8.54 21.20 14.03
N ILE A 19 -9.71 21.48 13.45
CA ILE A 19 -9.85 22.33 12.28
C ILE A 19 -10.51 23.65 12.74
N GLY A 20 -9.86 24.77 12.47
CA GLY A 20 -10.39 26.07 12.86
C GLY A 20 -9.74 27.23 12.14
N ASP A 21 -10.39 28.39 12.17
CA ASP A 21 -9.98 29.63 11.51
C ASP A 21 -9.30 30.64 12.46
N ARG A 22 -9.21 30.30 13.75
CA ARG A 22 -8.66 31.18 14.80
C ARG A 22 -7.42 30.55 15.43
N LEU A 23 -6.52 31.40 15.95
CA LEU A 23 -5.36 30.93 16.71
C LEU A 23 -5.75 30.20 18.01
N THR A 24 -6.91 30.54 18.59
CA THR A 24 -7.47 29.82 19.75
C THR A 24 -7.82 28.37 19.45
N ASP A 25 -8.14 28.03 18.18
CA ASP A 25 -8.39 26.65 17.76
C ASP A 25 -7.07 25.87 17.68
N MET A 26 -6.00 26.55 17.30
CA MET A 26 -4.65 25.97 17.30
C MET A 26 -4.10 25.80 18.72
N GLU A 27 -4.43 26.72 19.63
CA GLU A 27 -4.15 26.55 21.05
C GLU A 27 -4.92 25.33 21.63
N LEU A 28 -6.17 25.14 21.23
CA LEU A 28 -6.94 23.97 21.62
C LEU A 28 -6.28 22.69 21.10
N ALA A 29 -5.83 22.66 19.83
CA ALA A 29 -5.11 21.52 19.27
C ALA A 29 -3.86 21.18 20.10
N LYS A 30 -3.09 22.19 20.47
CA LYS A 30 -1.90 22.03 21.33
C LYS A 30 -2.24 21.46 22.71
N ASN A 31 -3.27 21.99 23.35
CA ASN A 31 -3.69 21.54 24.69
C ASN A 31 -4.26 20.11 24.69
N LEU A 32 -4.73 19.62 23.54
CA LEU A 32 -5.25 18.26 23.35
C LEU A 32 -4.20 17.29 22.83
N ASP A 33 -2.96 17.70 22.63
CA ASP A 33 -1.93 16.91 21.92
C ASP A 33 -2.38 16.41 20.54
N CYS A 34 -3.22 17.21 19.86
CA CYS A 34 -3.71 16.95 18.50
C CYS A 34 -2.95 17.79 17.47
N SER A 35 -3.07 17.41 16.21
CA SER A 35 -2.62 18.23 15.09
C SER A 35 -3.64 19.31 14.73
N GLY A 36 -3.17 20.50 14.31
CA GLY A 36 -4.02 21.61 13.87
C GLY A 36 -4.11 21.70 12.34
N ILE A 37 -5.32 21.97 11.81
CA ILE A 37 -5.53 22.42 10.45
C ILE A 37 -6.07 23.83 10.51
N PHE A 38 -5.29 24.79 10.02
CA PHE A 38 -5.65 26.19 10.09
C PHE A 38 -6.40 26.62 8.84
N TYR A 39 -7.71 26.83 8.98
CA TYR A 39 -8.60 27.27 7.91
C TYR A 39 -8.53 28.80 7.73
N ASN A 40 -7.36 29.28 7.34
CA ASN A 40 -7.15 30.70 7.03
C ASN A 40 -5.89 30.79 6.18
N GLY A 41 -5.98 31.33 4.98
CA GLY A 41 -4.90 31.39 3.99
C GLY A 41 -3.69 32.28 4.37
N GLN A 42 -3.62 32.78 5.61
CA GLN A 42 -2.46 33.55 6.05
C GLN A 42 -1.21 32.66 6.13
N THR A 43 -0.24 32.94 5.28
CA THR A 43 1.05 32.25 5.22
C THR A 43 2.05 32.74 6.28
N SER A 44 1.69 33.75 7.09
CA SER A 44 2.53 34.30 8.14
C SER A 44 2.85 33.26 9.22
N LYS A 45 4.06 33.30 9.74
CA LYS A 45 4.47 32.48 10.90
C LYS A 45 3.60 32.82 12.11
N THR A 46 3.14 31.77 12.78
CA THR A 46 2.36 31.89 14.02
C THR A 46 3.13 31.23 15.18
N SER A 47 2.72 31.52 16.40
CA SER A 47 3.26 30.87 17.62
C SER A 47 2.90 29.37 17.72
N PHE A 48 2.07 28.85 16.80
CA PHE A 48 1.56 27.47 16.75
C PHE A 48 2.00 26.69 15.51
N ASP A 49 3.06 27.12 14.81
CA ASP A 49 3.56 26.45 13.61
C ASP A 49 4.07 25.03 13.89
N ASP A 50 4.41 24.68 15.12
CA ASP A 50 4.73 23.34 15.60
C ASP A 50 3.51 22.40 15.58
N VAL A 51 2.33 22.93 15.85
CA VAL A 51 1.05 22.20 15.92
C VAL A 51 0.36 22.17 14.56
N ILE A 52 0.43 23.28 13.79
CA ILE A 52 -0.26 23.40 12.51
C ILE A 52 0.42 22.51 11.46
N LYS A 53 -0.30 21.49 10.97
CA LYS A 53 0.18 20.57 9.93
C LYS A 53 -0.27 20.96 8.53
N PHE A 54 -1.36 21.73 8.42
CA PHE A 54 -1.88 22.18 7.14
C PHE A 54 -2.59 23.54 7.25
N LYS A 55 -2.35 24.43 6.28
CA LYS A 55 -2.99 25.75 6.19
C LYS A 55 -3.70 25.86 4.83
N THR A 56 -4.98 26.22 4.81
CA THR A 56 -5.76 26.34 3.59
C THR A 56 -7.03 27.17 3.82
N GLU A 57 -7.61 27.70 2.74
CA GLU A 57 -8.96 28.31 2.70
C GLU A 57 -10.00 27.40 2.03
N SER A 58 -9.64 26.14 1.73
CA SER A 58 -10.47 25.21 0.96
C SER A 58 -10.83 23.97 1.78
N TRP A 59 -12.11 23.75 2.03
CA TRP A 59 -12.61 22.50 2.63
C TRP A 59 -12.29 21.28 1.75
N LYS A 60 -12.25 21.45 0.43
CA LYS A 60 -11.83 20.40 -0.49
C LYS A 60 -10.37 20.00 -0.23
N ALA A 61 -9.48 20.97 -0.04
CA ALA A 61 -8.07 20.72 0.28
C ALA A 61 -7.90 20.04 1.65
N ILE A 62 -8.74 20.38 2.66
CA ILE A 62 -8.76 19.68 3.95
C ILE A 62 -9.17 18.23 3.76
N TYR A 63 -10.23 17.96 2.99
CA TYR A 63 -10.66 16.60 2.69
C TYR A 63 -9.57 15.80 1.99
N GLU A 64 -8.93 16.36 0.98
CA GLU A 64 -7.83 15.71 0.24
C GLU A 64 -6.62 15.43 1.15
N TYR A 65 -6.29 16.37 2.04
CA TYR A 65 -5.22 16.21 3.02
C TYR A 65 -5.53 15.06 4.01
N LEU A 66 -6.69 15.08 4.64
CA LEU A 66 -7.10 14.06 5.61
C LEU A 66 -7.29 12.67 4.97
N SER A 67 -7.89 12.62 3.78
CA SER A 67 -8.00 11.37 3.02
C SER A 67 -6.64 10.77 2.65
N GLY A 68 -5.66 11.64 2.39
CA GLY A 68 -4.31 11.22 2.12
C GLY A 68 -3.52 10.72 3.35
N LEU A 69 -4.01 10.93 4.56
CA LEU A 69 -3.42 10.43 5.79
C LEU A 69 -3.95 9.04 6.16
N ASN A 70 -5.17 8.71 5.76
CA ASN A 70 -5.74 7.38 5.98
C ASN A 70 -5.33 6.44 4.86
N ARG A 71 -4.25 5.67 5.11
CA ARG A 71 -3.67 4.73 4.14
C ARG A 71 -3.99 3.28 4.50
N TYR A 72 -5.21 3.07 4.96
CA TYR A 72 -5.79 1.79 5.35
C TYR A 72 -7.03 1.47 4.51
N SER A 73 -7.22 0.22 4.11
CA SER A 73 -8.45 -0.27 3.48
C SER A 73 -8.92 -1.59 4.07
N LEU A 74 -10.23 -1.75 4.06
CA LEU A 74 -10.93 -3.03 4.15
C LEU A 74 -11.53 -3.29 2.77
N PHE A 75 -11.08 -4.34 2.11
CA PHE A 75 -11.49 -4.67 0.76
C PHE A 75 -12.09 -6.07 0.72
N GLU A 76 -13.23 -6.20 0.06
CA GLU A 76 -13.89 -7.49 -0.17
C GLU A 76 -14.15 -7.68 -1.67
N ARG A 77 -13.79 -8.83 -2.18
CA ARG A 77 -14.10 -9.27 -3.54
C ARG A 77 -14.67 -10.66 -3.49
N ASN A 78 -15.87 -10.83 -4.02
CA ASN A 78 -16.56 -12.11 -4.05
C ASN A 78 -16.96 -12.44 -5.49
N THR A 79 -16.60 -13.63 -5.93
CA THR A 79 -17.05 -14.25 -7.17
C THR A 79 -17.82 -15.53 -6.84
N ASN A 80 -18.19 -16.32 -7.85
CA ASN A 80 -18.74 -17.66 -7.62
C ASN A 80 -17.65 -18.65 -7.17
N GLU A 81 -16.38 -18.35 -7.45
CA GLU A 81 -15.22 -19.21 -7.26
C GLU A 81 -14.42 -18.85 -6.02
N THR A 82 -14.42 -17.56 -5.64
CA THR A 82 -13.59 -17.06 -4.53
C THR A 82 -14.33 -16.06 -3.65
N LYS A 83 -14.03 -16.07 -2.34
CA LYS A 83 -14.45 -15.04 -1.38
C LYS A 83 -13.21 -14.51 -0.69
N ILE A 84 -12.91 -13.24 -0.93
CA ILE A 84 -11.66 -12.61 -0.54
C ILE A 84 -11.91 -11.42 0.36
N LYS A 85 -11.19 -11.37 1.47
CA LYS A 85 -11.15 -10.23 2.39
C LYS A 85 -9.72 -9.80 2.61
N ILE A 86 -9.44 -8.52 2.39
CA ILE A 86 -8.12 -7.93 2.55
C ILE A 86 -8.20 -6.71 3.45
N GLN A 87 -7.34 -6.68 4.45
CA GLN A 87 -7.02 -5.47 5.22
C GLN A 87 -5.61 -5.07 4.84
N LEU A 88 -5.46 -3.87 4.33
CA LEU A 88 -4.19 -3.30 3.90
C LEU A 88 -3.92 -2.00 4.65
N ASP A 89 -2.76 -1.90 5.27
CA ASP A 89 -2.25 -0.66 5.87
C ASP A 89 -0.86 -0.36 5.29
N LEU A 90 -0.78 0.70 4.49
CA LEU A 90 0.48 1.10 3.84
C LEU A 90 1.49 1.74 4.80
N ASP A 91 1.04 2.22 5.97
CA ASP A 91 1.89 2.81 7.01
C ASP A 91 2.17 1.82 8.16
N GLY A 92 2.07 0.52 7.84
CA GLY A 92 2.27 -0.57 8.77
C GLY A 92 3.74 -0.83 9.16
N THR A 93 3.94 -1.98 9.80
CA THR A 93 5.25 -2.45 10.29
C THR A 93 5.65 -3.81 9.73
N GLY A 94 4.92 -4.31 8.72
CA GLY A 94 5.14 -5.62 8.11
C GLY A 94 4.55 -6.77 8.94
N ILE A 95 3.42 -6.53 9.59
CA ILE A 95 2.64 -7.56 10.27
C ILE A 95 1.68 -8.18 9.26
N SER A 96 1.68 -9.51 9.18
CA SER A 96 0.82 -10.26 8.28
C SER A 96 0.02 -11.33 9.00
N ASN A 97 -1.17 -11.62 8.47
CA ASN A 97 -1.99 -12.76 8.82
C ASN A 97 -2.68 -13.23 7.54
N ILE A 98 -2.12 -14.25 6.90
CA ILE A 98 -2.48 -14.65 5.55
C ILE A 98 -2.94 -16.10 5.55
N ASN A 99 -4.07 -16.34 4.91
CA ASN A 99 -4.65 -17.66 4.74
C ASN A 99 -5.40 -17.71 3.40
N THR A 100 -4.74 -18.26 2.39
CA THR A 100 -5.31 -18.51 1.07
C THR A 100 -5.63 -19.98 0.84
N GLY A 101 -5.19 -20.86 1.74
CA GLY A 101 -5.24 -22.31 1.58
C GLY A 101 -4.05 -22.90 0.80
N LEU A 102 -3.14 -22.06 0.30
CA LEU A 102 -1.91 -22.44 -0.43
C LEU A 102 -0.69 -21.99 0.40
N SER A 103 -0.02 -22.93 1.05
CA SER A 103 1.04 -22.64 2.03
C SER A 103 2.22 -21.86 1.44
N PHE A 104 2.62 -22.21 0.22
CA PHE A 104 3.72 -21.51 -0.44
C PHE A 104 3.30 -20.11 -0.90
N PHE A 105 2.07 -19.94 -1.36
CA PHE A 105 1.54 -18.63 -1.73
C PHE A 105 1.40 -17.72 -0.51
N ASP A 106 0.90 -18.24 0.62
CA ASP A 106 0.87 -17.53 1.91
C ASP A 106 2.26 -17.04 2.30
N HIS A 107 3.29 -17.91 2.17
CA HIS A 107 4.67 -17.52 2.44
C HIS A 107 5.17 -16.40 1.50
N MET A 108 4.80 -16.40 0.23
CA MET A 108 5.18 -15.33 -0.71
C MET A 108 4.51 -14.00 -0.36
N LEU A 109 3.25 -14.01 0.04
CA LEU A 109 2.54 -12.82 0.51
C LEU A 109 3.09 -12.31 1.85
N ASP A 110 3.56 -13.21 2.74
CA ASP A 110 4.30 -12.83 3.95
C ASP A 110 5.61 -12.10 3.61
N GLN A 111 6.36 -12.56 2.61
CA GLN A 111 7.55 -11.85 2.12
C GLN A 111 7.17 -10.45 1.63
N LEU A 112 6.06 -10.35 0.89
CA LEU A 112 5.55 -9.05 0.42
C LEU A 112 5.29 -8.11 1.60
N SER A 113 4.49 -8.53 2.58
CA SER A 113 4.18 -7.73 3.78
C SER A 113 5.45 -7.34 4.54
N LYS A 114 6.27 -8.33 4.89
CA LYS A 114 7.47 -8.14 5.73
C LYS A 114 8.46 -7.16 5.14
N HIS A 115 8.75 -7.29 3.85
CA HIS A 115 9.78 -6.49 3.20
C HIS A 115 9.28 -5.12 2.70
N SER A 116 7.99 -4.97 2.44
CA SER A 116 7.38 -3.66 2.13
C SER A 116 7.05 -2.84 3.37
N LEU A 117 7.01 -3.46 4.56
CA LEU A 117 6.50 -2.90 5.82
C LEU A 117 5.01 -2.56 5.80
N VAL A 118 4.26 -2.99 4.80
CA VAL A 118 2.79 -2.88 4.84
C VAL A 118 2.21 -3.95 5.75
N ASN A 119 1.14 -3.64 6.49
CA ASN A 119 0.42 -4.69 7.21
C ASN A 119 -0.61 -5.31 6.26
N LEU A 120 -0.65 -6.65 6.23
CA LEU A 120 -1.57 -7.42 5.40
C LEU A 120 -2.32 -8.47 6.24
N ASN A 121 -3.65 -8.40 6.21
CA ASN A 121 -4.48 -9.50 6.67
C ASN A 121 -5.32 -9.96 5.46
N ILE A 122 -5.08 -11.19 5.00
CA ILE A 122 -5.69 -11.76 3.81
C ILE A 122 -6.36 -13.06 4.18
N LYS A 123 -7.65 -13.16 3.90
CA LYS A 123 -8.41 -14.41 4.01
C LYS A 123 -9.10 -14.70 2.70
N VAL A 124 -8.85 -15.89 2.18
CA VAL A 124 -9.45 -16.39 0.93
C VAL A 124 -10.15 -17.71 1.20
N ASP A 125 -11.34 -17.84 0.67
CA ASP A 125 -12.09 -19.09 0.53
C ASP A 125 -12.27 -19.28 -0.99
N GLY A 126 -11.40 -20.08 -1.58
CA GLY A 126 -11.36 -20.37 -3.02
C GLY A 126 -11.70 -21.81 -3.34
N ASP A 127 -12.01 -22.07 -4.60
CA ASP A 127 -12.40 -23.38 -5.13
C ASP A 127 -11.20 -24.31 -5.39
N LEU A 128 -10.31 -24.45 -4.42
CA LEU A 128 -9.09 -25.28 -4.49
C LEU A 128 -9.34 -26.76 -4.86
N ASN A 129 -10.60 -27.19 -4.84
CA ASN A 129 -11.01 -28.51 -5.35
C ASN A 129 -10.91 -28.59 -6.88
N VAL A 130 -10.92 -27.44 -7.58
CA VAL A 130 -10.70 -27.34 -9.03
C VAL A 130 -9.20 -27.26 -9.28
N ASP A 131 -8.60 -26.13 -8.91
CA ASP A 131 -7.17 -25.89 -8.88
C ASP A 131 -6.84 -24.62 -8.05
N GLU A 132 -5.60 -24.15 -8.12
CA GLU A 132 -5.11 -22.95 -7.45
C GLU A 132 -5.30 -21.66 -8.26
N HIS A 133 -5.69 -21.73 -9.52
CA HIS A 133 -5.67 -20.61 -10.47
C HIS A 133 -6.55 -19.44 -9.99
N HIS A 134 -7.85 -19.69 -9.78
CA HIS A 134 -8.80 -18.66 -9.34
C HIS A 134 -8.38 -18.03 -8.01
N THR A 135 -7.90 -18.86 -7.07
CA THR A 135 -7.42 -18.38 -5.77
C THR A 135 -6.26 -17.39 -5.92
N ILE A 136 -5.28 -17.69 -6.76
CA ILE A 136 -4.09 -16.83 -6.93
C ILE A 136 -4.43 -15.58 -7.73
N GLU A 137 -5.11 -15.70 -8.87
CA GLU A 137 -5.45 -14.54 -9.71
C GLU A 137 -6.39 -13.56 -9.00
N ASP A 138 -7.48 -14.06 -8.43
CA ASP A 138 -8.46 -13.23 -7.75
C ASP A 138 -7.87 -12.54 -6.51
N THR A 139 -6.99 -13.23 -5.77
CA THR A 139 -6.27 -12.62 -4.65
C THR A 139 -5.34 -11.49 -5.15
N ALA A 140 -4.65 -11.71 -6.26
CA ALA A 140 -3.77 -10.69 -6.83
C ALA A 140 -4.55 -9.47 -7.33
N ILE A 141 -5.69 -9.66 -8.00
CA ILE A 141 -6.58 -8.57 -8.43
C ILE A 141 -7.07 -7.79 -7.21
N ALA A 142 -7.63 -8.48 -6.21
CA ALA A 142 -8.16 -7.86 -5.00
C ALA A 142 -7.09 -7.08 -4.23
N LEU A 143 -5.87 -7.63 -4.14
CA LEU A 143 -4.74 -6.95 -3.50
C LEU A 143 -4.33 -5.71 -4.30
N GLY A 144 -4.23 -5.80 -5.61
CA GLY A 144 -3.94 -4.66 -6.48
C GLY A 144 -4.99 -3.55 -6.36
N GLU A 145 -6.27 -3.89 -6.38
CA GLU A 145 -7.38 -2.95 -6.20
C GLU A 145 -7.37 -2.31 -4.79
N SER A 146 -6.97 -3.06 -3.76
CA SER A 146 -6.75 -2.51 -2.41
C SER A 146 -5.66 -1.46 -2.41
N PHE A 147 -4.52 -1.71 -3.07
CA PHE A 147 -3.45 -0.72 -3.23
C PHE A 147 -3.95 0.51 -3.98
N LEU A 148 -4.64 0.33 -5.10
CA LEU A 148 -5.18 1.44 -5.89
C LEU A 148 -6.11 2.32 -5.06
N SER A 149 -7.01 1.71 -4.29
CA SER A 149 -7.95 2.41 -3.41
C SER A 149 -7.22 3.25 -2.35
N VAL A 150 -6.23 2.67 -1.67
CA VAL A 150 -5.50 3.33 -0.57
C VAL A 150 -4.54 4.41 -1.08
N LEU A 151 -3.95 4.23 -2.25
CA LEU A 151 -3.09 5.24 -2.88
C LEU A 151 -3.87 6.48 -3.33
N GLY A 152 -5.16 6.34 -3.59
CA GLY A 152 -6.08 7.43 -3.91
C GLY A 152 -5.54 8.35 -5.01
N ASN A 153 -5.42 9.64 -4.71
CA ASN A 153 -4.92 10.66 -5.64
C ASN A 153 -3.40 10.63 -5.86
N LYS A 154 -2.68 9.75 -5.15
CA LYS A 154 -1.22 9.55 -5.24
C LYS A 154 -0.37 10.79 -4.94
N ILE A 155 -0.94 11.79 -4.28
CA ILE A 155 -0.20 13.00 -3.89
C ILE A 155 0.84 12.65 -2.83
N GLY A 156 2.07 13.08 -3.05
CA GLY A 156 3.18 12.95 -2.10
C GLY A 156 3.86 11.57 -2.06
N ILE A 157 3.45 10.59 -2.88
CA ILE A 157 4.16 9.31 -2.99
C ILE A 157 5.42 9.44 -3.84
N GLU A 158 6.39 8.55 -3.64
CA GLU A 158 7.59 8.49 -4.49
C GLU A 158 7.29 7.90 -5.88
N ARG A 159 6.23 7.12 -6.02
CA ARG A 159 5.71 6.54 -7.26
C ARG A 159 6.59 5.46 -7.87
N TYR A 160 7.89 5.68 -8.00
CA TYR A 160 8.83 4.78 -8.66
C TYR A 160 9.76 4.10 -7.67
N ALA A 161 10.16 2.86 -7.97
CA ALA A 161 11.23 2.17 -7.24
C ALA A 161 11.83 1.02 -8.03
N PHE A 162 13.00 0.55 -7.58
CA PHE A 162 13.71 -0.61 -8.11
C PHE A 162 14.49 -1.32 -7.01
N SER A 163 14.83 -2.61 -7.19
CA SER A 163 15.58 -3.39 -6.20
C SER A 163 16.26 -4.62 -6.79
N LEU A 164 17.24 -5.15 -6.06
CA LEU A 164 18.17 -6.23 -6.43
C LEU A 164 18.42 -7.22 -5.26
N PRO A 165 19.36 -8.07 -5.23
CA PRO A 165 19.62 -9.52 -5.35
C PRO A 165 19.28 -10.42 -4.15
N MET A 166 19.33 -11.76 -4.30
CA MET A 166 19.22 -12.77 -3.24
C MET A 166 20.10 -14.01 -3.57
N ASP A 167 21.11 -14.30 -2.75
CA ASP A 167 22.03 -15.45 -2.85
C ASP A 167 22.56 -15.66 -4.28
N ASP A 168 22.26 -16.82 -4.89
CA ASP A 168 22.62 -17.17 -6.26
C ASP A 168 21.74 -16.47 -7.31
N CYS A 169 20.68 -15.74 -6.89
CA CYS A 169 19.72 -15.11 -7.77
C CYS A 169 19.85 -13.59 -7.78
N LEU A 170 19.67 -13.01 -8.94
CA LEU A 170 19.59 -11.57 -9.15
C LEU A 170 18.19 -11.23 -9.67
N ALA A 171 17.33 -10.68 -8.82
CA ALA A 171 16.03 -10.14 -9.21
C ALA A 171 16.11 -8.63 -9.44
N GLN A 172 15.77 -8.19 -10.62
CA GLN A 172 15.63 -6.78 -10.98
C GLN A 172 14.16 -6.48 -11.13
N VAL A 173 13.63 -5.62 -10.26
CA VAL A 173 12.23 -5.22 -10.27
C VAL A 173 12.17 -3.71 -10.30
N ALA A 174 11.43 -3.17 -11.26
CA ALA A 174 11.12 -1.75 -11.34
C ALA A 174 9.60 -1.59 -11.44
N ILE A 175 9.03 -0.64 -10.68
CA ILE A 175 7.59 -0.38 -10.66
C ILE A 175 7.26 1.10 -10.84
N ASP A 176 6.04 1.36 -11.35
CA ASP A 176 5.47 2.70 -11.49
C ASP A 176 3.96 2.67 -11.26
N PHE A 177 3.47 3.30 -10.19
CA PHE A 177 2.05 3.51 -9.94
C PHE A 177 1.45 4.60 -10.84
N GLY A 178 1.73 4.50 -12.14
CA GLY A 178 1.41 5.49 -13.17
C GLY A 178 -0.05 5.51 -13.65
N GLY A 179 -0.94 4.72 -13.06
CA GLY A 179 -2.37 4.69 -13.43
C GLY A 179 -2.71 3.85 -14.67
N ARG A 180 -1.73 3.16 -15.27
CA ARG A 180 -1.91 2.23 -16.38
C ARG A 180 -1.21 0.93 -16.08
N SER A 181 -1.87 -0.20 -16.33
CA SER A 181 -1.27 -1.50 -16.11
C SER A 181 -0.37 -1.92 -17.28
N TRP A 182 0.80 -2.46 -16.94
CA TRP A 182 1.68 -3.15 -17.89
C TRP A 182 2.65 -4.04 -17.13
N LEU A 183 2.83 -5.28 -17.57
CA LEU A 183 3.85 -6.18 -17.03
C LEU A 183 4.84 -6.56 -18.13
N VAL A 184 6.12 -6.36 -17.86
CA VAL A 184 7.22 -7.02 -18.59
C VAL A 184 7.77 -8.10 -17.67
N TRP A 185 7.75 -9.34 -18.15
CA TRP A 185 8.16 -10.52 -17.40
C TRP A 185 9.29 -11.26 -18.13
N ASP A 186 10.47 -11.22 -17.52
CA ASP A 186 11.67 -11.94 -17.99
C ASP A 186 12.16 -12.84 -16.85
N ALA A 187 11.35 -13.87 -16.57
CA ALA A 187 11.60 -14.84 -15.51
C ALA A 187 11.19 -16.23 -16.00
N ASP A 188 12.17 -17.07 -16.22
CA ASP A 188 11.99 -18.43 -16.73
C ASP A 188 12.15 -19.45 -15.60
N PHE A 189 11.19 -20.38 -15.49
CA PHE A 189 11.13 -21.45 -14.49
C PHE A 189 11.09 -22.80 -15.20
N LYS A 190 11.96 -23.72 -14.77
CA LYS A 190 12.05 -25.08 -15.34
C LYS A 190 11.24 -26.12 -14.56
N ARG A 191 11.01 -25.86 -13.26
CA ARG A 191 10.19 -26.73 -12.42
C ARG A 191 8.73 -26.42 -12.67
N GLU A 192 7.93 -27.46 -12.69
CA GLU A 192 6.47 -27.34 -12.83
C GLU A 192 5.83 -26.65 -11.63
N LYS A 193 6.30 -26.98 -10.41
CA LYS A 193 5.79 -26.41 -9.15
C LYS A 193 6.91 -26.07 -8.18
N ILE A 194 6.66 -25.06 -7.34
CA ILE A 194 7.44 -24.75 -6.16
C ILE A 194 6.49 -24.73 -4.96
N GLY A 195 6.70 -25.63 -4.00
CA GLY A 195 5.69 -25.90 -2.98
C GLY A 195 4.41 -26.43 -3.63
N ASP A 196 3.30 -25.82 -3.29
CA ASP A 196 1.95 -26.09 -3.80
C ASP A 196 1.53 -25.19 -4.97
N VAL A 197 2.42 -24.30 -5.43
CA VAL A 197 2.14 -23.33 -6.51
C VAL A 197 2.81 -23.73 -7.82
N PRO A 198 2.05 -23.89 -8.94
CA PRO A 198 2.62 -24.00 -10.27
C PRO A 198 3.40 -22.75 -10.66
N THR A 199 4.53 -22.93 -11.35
CA THR A 199 5.43 -21.80 -11.65
C THR A 199 4.83 -20.81 -12.65
N GLU A 200 3.91 -21.23 -13.50
CA GLU A 200 3.14 -20.35 -14.40
C GLU A 200 2.29 -19.33 -13.63
N MET A 201 1.80 -19.70 -12.43
CA MET A 201 0.98 -18.83 -11.60
C MET A 201 1.73 -17.60 -11.06
N PHE A 202 3.05 -17.60 -11.07
CA PHE A 202 3.82 -16.39 -10.70
C PHE A 202 3.62 -15.26 -11.70
N TYR A 203 3.62 -15.56 -13.00
CA TYR A 203 3.26 -14.58 -14.02
C TYR A 203 1.84 -14.05 -13.82
N HIS A 204 0.87 -14.97 -13.63
CA HIS A 204 -0.52 -14.62 -13.42
C HIS A 204 -0.71 -13.73 -12.19
N PHE A 205 -0.04 -14.03 -11.08
CA PHE A 205 -0.08 -13.19 -9.88
C PHE A 205 0.37 -11.74 -10.17
N PHE A 206 1.56 -11.55 -10.76
CA PHE A 206 2.07 -10.20 -11.01
C PHE A 206 1.26 -9.48 -12.09
N LYS A 207 0.76 -10.19 -13.09
CA LYS A 207 -0.12 -9.62 -14.12
C LYS A 207 -1.42 -9.10 -13.51
N SER A 208 -2.09 -9.91 -12.72
CA SER A 208 -3.36 -9.59 -12.06
C SER A 208 -3.20 -8.47 -11.03
N PHE A 209 -2.10 -8.50 -10.27
CA PHE A 209 -1.77 -7.39 -9.37
C PHE A 209 -1.56 -6.07 -10.13
N CYS A 210 -0.80 -6.08 -11.23
CA CYS A 210 -0.59 -4.90 -12.07
C CYS A 210 -1.91 -4.35 -12.62
N ASP A 211 -2.81 -5.22 -13.03
CA ASP A 211 -4.12 -4.83 -13.54
C ASP A 211 -5.00 -4.19 -12.47
N GLY A 212 -5.08 -4.78 -11.27
CA GLY A 212 -5.83 -4.25 -10.14
C GLY A 212 -5.27 -2.93 -9.63
N ALA A 213 -3.95 -2.85 -9.44
CA ALA A 213 -3.27 -1.67 -8.92
C ALA A 213 -3.08 -0.54 -9.94
N LYS A 214 -3.36 -0.76 -11.24
CA LYS A 214 -3.01 0.13 -12.35
C LYS A 214 -1.52 0.48 -12.33
N LEU A 215 -0.69 -0.55 -12.17
CA LEU A 215 0.75 -0.50 -11.98
C LEU A 215 1.49 -0.97 -13.24
N ASN A 216 2.58 -0.29 -13.58
CA ASN A 216 3.59 -0.83 -14.49
C ASN A 216 4.62 -1.60 -13.66
N ALA A 217 4.98 -2.80 -14.08
CA ALA A 217 6.10 -3.55 -13.52
C ALA A 217 7.00 -4.11 -14.63
N ASN A 218 8.30 -4.06 -14.38
CA ASN A 218 9.30 -4.74 -15.18
C ASN A 218 10.08 -5.64 -14.24
N ILE A 219 9.99 -6.97 -14.47
CA ILE A 219 10.54 -8.01 -13.61
C ILE A 219 11.48 -8.87 -14.43
N LYS A 220 12.74 -8.97 -13.99
CA LYS A 220 13.72 -9.87 -14.53
C LYS A 220 14.39 -10.63 -13.40
N VAL A 221 14.66 -11.93 -13.60
CA VAL A 221 15.43 -12.74 -12.65
C VAL A 221 16.40 -13.68 -13.35
N GLU A 222 17.60 -13.77 -12.81
CA GLU A 222 18.63 -14.73 -13.17
C GLU A 222 19.02 -15.53 -11.93
N GLY A 223 19.42 -16.78 -12.11
CA GLY A 223 19.83 -17.68 -11.03
C GLY A 223 19.52 -19.14 -11.36
N THR A 224 19.91 -20.03 -10.47
CA THR A 224 19.79 -21.49 -10.67
C THR A 224 18.77 -22.14 -9.76
N ASN A 225 18.61 -21.66 -8.52
CA ASN A 225 17.62 -22.17 -7.58
C ASN A 225 16.28 -21.46 -7.80
N GLU A 226 15.28 -22.20 -8.26
CA GLU A 226 14.00 -21.64 -8.65
C GLU A 226 13.14 -21.14 -7.47
N HIS A 227 13.32 -21.73 -6.27
CA HIS A 227 12.74 -21.18 -5.04
C HIS A 227 13.36 -19.82 -4.75
N HIS A 228 14.70 -19.69 -4.80
CA HIS A 228 15.38 -18.40 -4.62
C HIS A 228 14.97 -17.36 -5.68
N LYS A 229 14.76 -17.78 -6.94
CA LYS A 229 14.29 -16.89 -7.99
C LYS A 229 12.96 -16.22 -7.60
N ILE A 230 11.93 -17.02 -7.29
CA ILE A 230 10.61 -16.44 -6.99
C ILE A 230 10.62 -15.68 -5.68
N GLU A 231 11.28 -16.16 -4.66
CA GLU A 231 11.40 -15.45 -3.39
C GLU A 231 12.16 -14.12 -3.55
N SER A 232 13.21 -14.07 -4.38
CA SER A 232 13.93 -12.83 -4.69
C SER A 232 13.05 -11.83 -5.43
N ILE A 233 12.20 -12.30 -6.36
CA ILE A 233 11.22 -11.44 -7.04
C ILE A 233 10.25 -10.82 -6.02
N PHE A 234 9.63 -11.62 -5.14
CA PHE A 234 8.70 -11.09 -4.13
C PHE A 234 9.36 -10.11 -3.17
N LYS A 235 10.58 -10.41 -2.70
CA LYS A 235 11.35 -9.49 -1.85
C LYS A 235 11.71 -8.19 -2.56
N ALA A 236 12.18 -8.27 -3.81
CA ALA A 236 12.51 -7.10 -4.62
C ALA A 236 11.26 -6.26 -4.90
N PHE A 237 10.15 -6.89 -5.28
CA PHE A 237 8.85 -6.24 -5.48
C PHE A 237 8.35 -5.56 -4.21
N ALA A 238 8.46 -6.23 -3.06
CA ALA A 238 8.12 -5.65 -1.76
C ALA A 238 8.95 -4.41 -1.43
N LYS A 239 10.27 -4.45 -1.70
CA LYS A 239 11.15 -3.26 -1.52
C LYS A 239 10.76 -2.13 -2.45
N CYS A 240 10.39 -2.45 -3.70
CA CYS A 240 9.88 -1.45 -4.64
C CYS A 240 8.59 -0.82 -4.11
N ILE A 241 7.62 -1.62 -3.64
CA ILE A 241 6.39 -1.10 -3.02
C ILE A 241 6.73 -0.18 -1.85
N LYS A 242 7.59 -0.63 -0.91
CA LYS A 242 7.98 0.19 0.25
C LYS A 242 8.42 1.60 -0.16
N VAL A 243 9.28 1.71 -1.16
CA VAL A 243 9.78 3.00 -1.62
C VAL A 243 8.70 3.76 -2.39
N ALA A 244 8.05 3.12 -3.35
CA ALA A 244 7.11 3.77 -4.25
C ALA A 244 5.88 4.35 -3.52
N VAL A 245 5.40 3.67 -2.47
CA VAL A 245 4.26 4.14 -1.66
C VAL A 245 4.66 5.06 -0.52
N SER A 246 5.96 5.21 -0.24
CA SER A 246 6.42 6.12 0.82
C SER A 246 5.96 7.55 0.53
N LYS A 247 5.56 8.26 1.58
CA LYS A 247 4.96 9.59 1.47
C LYS A 247 5.82 10.63 2.17
N ASN A 248 6.17 11.68 1.46
CA ASN A 248 6.84 12.83 2.07
C ASN A 248 5.79 13.82 2.55
N GLN A 249 5.55 13.84 3.86
CA GLN A 249 4.56 14.73 4.49
C GLN A 249 4.87 16.22 4.32
N ASN A 250 6.13 16.56 4.07
CA ASN A 250 6.55 17.95 3.87
C ASN A 250 6.47 18.40 2.40
N LYS A 251 6.16 17.49 1.48
CA LYS A 251 6.17 17.75 0.04
C LYS A 251 5.00 17.05 -0.65
N LEU A 252 3.79 17.56 -0.40
CA LEU A 252 2.56 17.01 -0.98
C LEU A 252 2.39 17.47 -2.44
N ILE A 253 3.21 16.93 -3.33
CA ILE A 253 3.19 17.22 -4.76
C ILE A 253 2.76 15.96 -5.51
N LEU A 254 1.86 16.11 -6.48
CA LEU A 254 1.56 15.02 -7.41
C LEU A 254 2.80 14.75 -8.28
N PRO A 255 3.36 13.52 -8.28
CA PRO A 255 4.56 13.19 -9.05
C PRO A 255 4.24 12.98 -10.55
N SER A 256 3.64 13.98 -11.18
CA SER A 256 3.23 13.98 -12.59
C SER A 256 3.23 15.37 -13.18
N THR A 257 3.92 15.54 -14.30
CA THR A 257 3.89 16.79 -15.09
C THR A 257 2.57 16.99 -15.82
N LYS A 258 1.73 15.95 -15.94
CA LYS A 258 0.41 16.01 -16.58
C LYS A 258 -0.70 16.50 -15.65
N GLY A 259 -0.43 16.65 -14.34
CA GLY A 259 -1.43 17.03 -13.35
C GLY A 259 -2.44 15.93 -12.99
N VAL A 260 -2.28 14.72 -13.55
CA VAL A 260 -3.08 13.51 -13.27
C VAL A 260 -2.19 12.26 -13.30
N LEU A 261 -2.64 11.21 -12.61
CA LEU A 261 -2.07 9.85 -12.63
C LEU A 261 -3.18 8.79 -12.72
#